data_dc6f6f95ef1416a63648cf4ec6d87bf0
#
_entry.id   dc6f6f95ef1416a63648cf4ec6d87bf0
#
_cell.length_a   1.000
_cell.length_b   1.000
_cell.length_c   1.000
_cell.angle_alpha   90.00
_cell.angle_beta   90.00
_cell.angle_gamma   90.00
#
_symmetry.space_group_name_H-M   'P 1'
#
loop_
_entity.id
_entity.type
_entity.pdbx_description
1 polymer ?
#
loop_
_entity_poly.entity_id
_entity_poly.type
_entity_poly.pdbx_seq_one_letter_code
_entity_poly.pdbx_strand_id
1 'polypeptide(L)'
;MKKLILIFSFLLFQLNYSFANDKVIESLKEGGKLIFIRHALAPGNGDPENFELQDCYTQRNLNEIGIQQSKKIGLIFKKNEIKIDNIYSSEWCRCKDTAKYAFDDFETFDALNSFYDIRFASNKDKQIKDFYEFIDSIDSKNNIVFVTHYVVIGAILNIGTSSGEIVVTDKNLNIIGSIDTL
;
A
#
# COMPACT_ATOMS: atom_id res chain seq x y z
N MET A 1 -26.79 20.51 27.69
CA MET A 1 -25.71 19.64 28.13
C MET A 1 -25.39 18.51 27.13
N LYS A 2 -26.37 17.75 26.60
CA LYS A 2 -26.12 16.64 25.63
C LYS A 2 -25.40 17.07 24.33
N LYS A 3 -25.70 18.26 23.76
CA LYS A 3 -24.99 18.75 22.54
C LYS A 3 -23.51 19.10 22.76
N LEU A 4 -23.18 19.58 23.96
CA LEU A 4 -21.80 19.93 24.32
C LEU A 4 -20.91 18.67 24.46
N ILE A 5 -21.47 17.58 25.01
CA ILE A 5 -20.77 16.30 25.17
C ILE A 5 -20.46 15.65 23.81
N LEU A 6 -21.38 15.77 22.83
CA LEU A 6 -21.17 15.25 21.47
C LEU A 6 -20.04 15.98 20.73
N ILE A 7 -19.97 17.31 20.85
CA ILE A 7 -18.93 18.14 20.23
C ILE A 7 -17.56 17.81 20.86
N PHE A 8 -17.50 17.65 22.18
CA PHE A 8 -16.26 17.31 22.88
C PHE A 8 -15.73 15.90 22.53
N SER A 9 -16.63 14.92 22.40
CA SER A 9 -16.29 13.56 21.96
C SER A 9 -15.74 13.54 20.53
N PHE A 10 -16.31 14.33 19.61
CA PHE A 10 -15.84 14.45 18.22
C PHE A 10 -14.45 15.11 18.15
N LEU A 11 -14.21 16.15 18.95
CA LEU A 11 -12.89 16.81 19.04
C LEU A 11 -11.80 15.86 19.57
N LEU A 12 -12.09 15.06 20.59
CA LEU A 12 -11.15 14.07 21.12
C LEU A 12 -10.81 12.99 20.10
N PHE A 13 -11.77 12.57 19.27
CA PHE A 13 -11.53 11.59 18.22
C PHE A 13 -10.59 12.14 17.14
N GLN A 14 -10.78 13.40 16.71
CA GLN A 14 -9.90 14.06 15.74
C GLN A 14 -8.46 14.23 16.26
N LEU A 15 -8.28 14.54 17.54
CA LEU A 15 -6.96 14.66 18.15
C LEU A 15 -6.20 13.33 18.12
N ASN A 16 -6.86 12.22 18.48
CA ASN A 16 -6.23 10.89 18.47
C ASN A 16 -5.81 10.45 17.06
N TYR A 17 -6.60 10.76 16.04
CA TYR A 17 -6.28 10.44 14.63
C TYR A 17 -5.06 11.24 14.13
N SER A 18 -4.97 12.52 14.49
CA SER A 18 -3.80 13.37 14.16
C SER A 18 -2.52 12.81 14.79
N PHE A 19 -2.54 12.48 16.08
CA PHE A 19 -1.36 11.92 16.78
C PHE A 19 -0.90 10.58 16.22
N ALA A 20 -1.83 9.71 15.78
CA ALA A 20 -1.47 8.43 15.18
C ALA A 20 -0.72 8.62 13.85
N ASN A 21 -1.21 9.50 12.99
CA ASN A 21 -0.57 9.82 11.72
C ASN A 21 0.82 10.46 11.93
N ASP A 22 0.95 11.39 12.89
CA ASP A 22 2.23 12.04 13.20
C ASP A 22 3.28 11.02 13.63
N LYS A 23 2.92 10.04 14.47
CA LYS A 23 3.81 8.96 14.90
C LYS A 23 4.28 8.09 13.72
N VAL A 24 3.38 7.76 12.79
CA VAL A 24 3.72 6.98 11.59
C VAL A 24 4.69 7.79 10.71
N ILE A 25 4.41 9.07 10.49
CA ILE A 25 5.28 9.96 9.69
C ILE A 25 6.67 10.08 10.33
N GLU A 26 6.76 10.27 11.64
CA GLU A 26 8.08 10.33 12.31
C GLU A 26 8.85 9.01 12.17
N SER A 27 8.19 7.86 12.30
CA SER A 27 8.84 6.56 12.07
C SER A 27 9.36 6.41 10.63
N LEU A 28 8.62 6.93 9.63
CA LEU A 28 9.05 6.93 8.23
C LEU A 28 10.27 7.82 7.98
N LYS A 29 10.39 8.95 8.68
CA LYS A 29 11.57 9.84 8.60
C LYS A 29 12.85 9.20 9.18
N GLU A 30 12.70 8.32 10.18
CA GLU A 30 13.81 7.53 10.71
C GLU A 30 14.41 6.57 9.68
N GLY A 31 13.61 6.11 8.69
CA GLY A 31 14.01 5.12 7.69
C GLY A 31 13.95 3.67 8.19
N GLY A 32 14.37 2.74 7.35
CA GLY A 32 14.43 1.30 7.65
C GLY A 32 13.07 0.65 7.86
N LYS A 33 12.02 1.18 7.23
CA LYS A 33 10.66 0.62 7.30
C LYS A 33 10.30 -0.10 6.02
N LEU A 34 9.44 -1.13 6.14
CA LEU A 34 8.76 -1.76 5.03
C LEU A 34 7.35 -1.15 4.93
N ILE A 35 7.00 -0.64 3.76
CA ILE A 35 5.78 0.13 3.52
C ILE A 35 4.95 -0.61 2.50
N PHE A 36 3.76 -1.06 2.91
CA PHE A 36 2.82 -1.74 2.04
C PHE A 36 1.73 -0.77 1.62
N ILE A 37 1.52 -0.62 0.32
CA ILE A 37 0.46 0.21 -0.24
C ILE A 37 -0.46 -0.69 -1.06
N ARG A 38 -1.72 -0.83 -0.63
CA ARG A 38 -2.71 -1.40 -1.53
C ARG A 38 -2.91 -0.46 -2.70
N HIS A 39 -2.94 -0.98 -3.93
CA HIS A 39 -3.23 -0.15 -5.10
C HIS A 39 -4.39 0.81 -4.85
N ALA A 40 -4.32 2.00 -5.42
CA ALA A 40 -5.35 3.03 -5.31
C ALA A 40 -6.70 2.57 -5.88
N LEU A 41 -7.72 3.39 -5.74
CA LEU A 41 -9.10 3.03 -6.09
C LEU A 41 -9.24 2.61 -7.56
N ALA A 42 -9.51 1.32 -7.74
CA ALA A 42 -9.90 0.70 -9.01
C ALA A 42 -11.30 0.12 -8.82
N PRO A 43 -12.35 0.72 -9.35
CA PRO A 43 -13.74 0.30 -9.13
C PRO A 43 -14.01 -1.12 -9.63
N GLY A 44 -14.93 -1.83 -8.96
CA GLY A 44 -15.30 -3.20 -9.29
C GLY A 44 -14.57 -4.25 -8.46
N ASN A 45 -14.76 -5.52 -8.82
CA ASN A 45 -14.19 -6.67 -8.14
C ASN A 45 -13.62 -7.66 -9.16
N GLY A 46 -12.43 -8.20 -8.86
CA GLY A 46 -11.72 -9.09 -9.78
C GLY A 46 -11.22 -8.40 -11.04
N ASP A 47 -10.76 -9.18 -11.99
CA ASP A 47 -10.39 -8.77 -13.34
C ASP A 47 -11.30 -9.48 -14.35
N PRO A 48 -11.51 -8.95 -15.59
CA PRO A 48 -12.31 -9.59 -16.63
C PRO A 48 -11.83 -11.01 -16.98
N GLU A 49 -12.70 -11.82 -17.59
CA GLU A 49 -12.36 -13.20 -17.98
C GLU A 49 -11.22 -13.25 -19.01
N ASN A 50 -11.16 -12.25 -19.89
CA ASN A 50 -10.11 -12.11 -20.91
C ASN A 50 -8.85 -11.42 -20.38
N PHE A 51 -8.62 -11.45 -19.07
CA PHE A 51 -7.44 -10.83 -18.44
C PHE A 51 -6.13 -11.37 -19.04
N GLU A 52 -5.27 -10.42 -19.43
CA GLU A 52 -3.88 -10.64 -19.82
C GLU A 52 -2.97 -9.69 -19.04
N LEU A 53 -1.92 -10.24 -18.42
CA LEU A 53 -1.04 -9.45 -17.53
C LEU A 53 -0.33 -8.31 -18.26
N GLN A 54 0.01 -8.49 -19.52
CA GLN A 54 0.74 -7.53 -20.34
C GLN A 54 -0.17 -6.52 -21.07
N ASP A 55 -1.50 -6.72 -21.01
CA ASP A 55 -2.47 -5.82 -21.65
C ASP A 55 -3.40 -5.16 -20.63
N CYS A 56 -3.11 -3.89 -20.33
CA CYS A 56 -3.90 -3.10 -19.38
C CYS A 56 -5.36 -2.90 -19.79
N TYR A 57 -5.71 -3.01 -21.09
CA TYR A 57 -7.09 -2.88 -21.54
C TYR A 57 -7.96 -4.07 -21.13
N THR A 58 -7.34 -5.18 -20.77
CA THR A 58 -8.03 -6.39 -20.29
C THR A 58 -8.12 -6.43 -18.76
N GLN A 59 -7.65 -5.40 -18.07
CA GLN A 59 -7.56 -5.36 -16.61
C GLN A 59 -8.55 -4.35 -16.01
N ARG A 60 -8.88 -4.57 -14.75
CA ARG A 60 -9.52 -3.57 -13.91
C ARG A 60 -8.48 -2.53 -13.47
N ASN A 61 -8.67 -1.29 -13.92
CA ASN A 61 -7.71 -0.20 -13.76
C ASN A 61 -8.19 0.89 -12.78
N LEU A 62 -7.30 1.80 -12.41
CA LEU A 62 -7.65 2.98 -11.63
C LEU A 62 -8.67 3.84 -12.38
N ASN A 63 -9.60 4.44 -11.65
CA ASN A 63 -10.38 5.56 -12.14
C ASN A 63 -9.69 6.89 -11.79
N GLU A 64 -10.29 8.01 -12.17
CA GLU A 64 -9.75 9.34 -11.88
C GLU A 64 -9.51 9.58 -10.38
N ILE A 65 -10.43 9.10 -9.53
CA ILE A 65 -10.27 9.19 -8.06
C ILE A 65 -9.02 8.41 -7.61
N GLY A 66 -8.80 7.21 -8.15
CA GLY A 66 -7.61 6.40 -7.85
C GLY A 66 -6.32 7.07 -8.33
N ILE A 67 -6.34 7.74 -9.48
CA ILE A 67 -5.20 8.52 -9.98
C ILE A 67 -4.88 9.68 -9.01
N GLN A 68 -5.88 10.43 -8.58
CA GLN A 68 -5.69 11.53 -7.62
C GLN A 68 -5.24 11.01 -6.25
N GLN A 69 -5.78 9.87 -5.80
CA GLN A 69 -5.34 9.19 -4.59
C GLN A 69 -3.86 8.79 -4.68
N SER A 70 -3.41 8.23 -5.80
CA SER A 70 -2.00 7.89 -6.02
C SER A 70 -1.09 9.11 -5.94
N LYS A 71 -1.48 10.23 -6.54
CA LYS A 71 -0.76 11.51 -6.42
C LYS A 71 -0.73 12.02 -4.98
N LYS A 72 -1.83 11.89 -4.23
CA LYS A 72 -1.89 12.25 -2.79
C LYS A 72 -0.92 11.41 -1.97
N ILE A 73 -0.81 10.10 -2.26
CA ILE A 73 0.19 9.22 -1.64
C ILE A 73 1.58 9.81 -1.85
N GLY A 74 1.99 10.09 -3.07
CA GLY A 74 3.31 10.67 -3.36
C GLY A 74 3.55 12.01 -2.66
N LEU A 75 2.51 12.86 -2.57
CA LEU A 75 2.60 14.13 -1.83
C LEU A 75 2.84 13.94 -0.33
N ILE A 76 2.32 12.88 0.29
CA ILE A 76 2.60 12.56 1.71
C ILE A 76 4.09 12.34 1.90
N PHE A 77 4.73 11.51 1.08
CA PHE A 77 6.16 11.25 1.15
C PHE A 77 7.00 12.50 0.86
N LYS A 78 6.68 13.21 -0.20
CA LYS A 78 7.41 14.42 -0.63
C LYS A 78 7.34 15.55 0.42
N LYS A 79 6.15 15.86 0.94
CA LYS A 79 5.96 16.94 1.92
C LYS A 79 6.65 16.67 3.25
N ASN A 80 6.79 15.41 3.62
CA ASN A 80 7.43 15.00 4.87
C ASN A 80 8.90 14.62 4.70
N GLU A 81 9.46 14.79 3.48
CA GLU A 81 10.86 14.48 3.16
C GLU A 81 11.26 13.04 3.50
N ILE A 82 10.30 12.10 3.34
CA ILE A 82 10.51 10.68 3.62
C ILE A 82 11.40 10.08 2.53
N LYS A 83 12.54 9.52 2.94
CA LYS A 83 13.49 8.88 2.03
C LYS A 83 13.07 7.44 1.73
N ILE A 84 13.14 7.07 0.47
CA ILE A 84 12.85 5.74 -0.05
C ILE A 84 14.07 5.27 -0.84
N ASP A 85 14.51 4.04 -0.64
CA ASP A 85 15.59 3.43 -1.43
C ASP A 85 15.04 2.75 -2.68
N ASN A 86 14.01 1.93 -2.52
CA ASN A 86 13.41 1.19 -3.62
C ASN A 86 11.89 1.16 -3.52
N ILE A 87 11.26 1.10 -4.70
CA ILE A 87 9.82 0.95 -4.85
C ILE A 87 9.56 -0.27 -5.72
N TYR A 88 8.87 -1.26 -5.18
CA TYR A 88 8.47 -2.47 -5.87
C TYR A 88 6.96 -2.48 -6.09
N SER A 89 6.54 -2.91 -7.26
CA SER A 89 5.13 -3.01 -7.64
C SER A 89 4.77 -4.40 -8.14
N SER A 90 3.56 -4.85 -7.83
CA SER A 90 2.93 -5.91 -8.59
C SER A 90 2.89 -5.56 -10.09
N GLU A 91 2.93 -6.57 -10.95
CA GLU A 91 2.86 -6.40 -12.41
C GLU A 91 1.47 -5.97 -12.92
N TRP A 92 0.42 -6.02 -12.07
CA TRP A 92 -0.93 -5.53 -12.43
C TRP A 92 -0.93 -4.03 -12.70
N CYS A 93 -1.62 -3.62 -13.77
CA CYS A 93 -1.60 -2.22 -14.23
C CYS A 93 -2.06 -1.26 -13.15
N ARG A 94 -3.08 -1.57 -12.34
CA ARG A 94 -3.51 -0.73 -11.21
C ARG A 94 -2.45 -0.51 -10.14
N CYS A 95 -1.55 -1.50 -9.93
CA CYS A 95 -0.42 -1.34 -9.01
C CYS A 95 0.69 -0.51 -9.64
N LYS A 96 1.06 -0.81 -10.90
CA LYS A 96 2.03 -0.02 -11.67
C LYS A 96 1.62 1.44 -11.78
N ASP A 97 0.35 1.70 -12.09
CA ASP A 97 -0.19 3.07 -12.16
C ASP A 97 -0.15 3.77 -10.79
N THR A 98 -0.51 3.05 -9.70
CA THR A 98 -0.40 3.61 -8.35
C THR A 98 1.04 4.00 -8.04
N ALA A 99 2.02 3.11 -8.30
CA ALA A 99 3.44 3.38 -8.09
C ALA A 99 3.92 4.54 -8.96
N LYS A 100 3.58 4.55 -10.25
CA LYS A 100 3.97 5.58 -11.20
C LYS A 100 3.44 6.97 -10.81
N TYR A 101 2.15 7.09 -10.48
CA TYR A 101 1.59 8.40 -10.12
C TYR A 101 2.03 8.89 -8.73
N ALA A 102 2.43 7.99 -7.83
CA ALA A 102 2.93 8.35 -6.51
C ALA A 102 4.43 8.69 -6.52
N PHE A 103 5.24 7.92 -7.25
CA PHE A 103 6.69 7.92 -7.08
C PHE A 103 7.49 8.08 -8.38
N ASP A 104 6.84 7.97 -9.54
CA ASP A 104 7.41 8.05 -10.89
C ASP A 104 8.21 6.80 -11.30
N ASP A 105 9.19 6.37 -10.51
CA ASP A 105 10.05 5.22 -10.79
C ASP A 105 9.75 4.04 -9.85
N PHE A 106 9.81 2.81 -10.39
CA PHE A 106 9.58 1.58 -9.64
C PHE A 106 10.06 0.36 -10.44
N GLU A 107 10.29 -0.75 -9.72
CA GLU A 107 10.55 -2.07 -10.30
C GLU A 107 9.35 -2.98 -10.11
N THR A 108 9.09 -3.89 -11.05
CA THR A 108 8.07 -4.93 -10.86
C THR A 108 8.65 -6.11 -10.11
N PHE A 109 7.83 -6.68 -9.21
CA PHE A 109 8.19 -7.86 -8.44
C PHE A 109 7.00 -8.82 -8.39
N ASP A 110 7.15 -10.00 -8.97
CA ASP A 110 6.07 -10.98 -9.15
C ASP A 110 5.53 -11.55 -7.83
N ALA A 111 6.33 -11.56 -6.77
CA ALA A 111 5.87 -11.93 -5.43
C ALA A 111 4.76 -11.00 -4.87
N LEU A 112 4.61 -9.80 -5.45
CA LEU A 112 3.55 -8.85 -5.10
C LEU A 112 2.27 -9.03 -5.93
N ASN A 113 2.25 -9.98 -6.86
CA ASN A 113 1.12 -10.23 -7.76
C ASN A 113 -0.10 -10.78 -7.03
N SER A 114 -1.30 -10.48 -7.57
CA SER A 114 -2.55 -10.94 -6.99
C SER A 114 -2.75 -12.44 -7.18
N PHE A 115 -3.07 -13.14 -6.12
CA PHE A 115 -3.58 -14.51 -6.14
C PHE A 115 -5.07 -14.60 -5.73
N TYR A 116 -5.80 -13.48 -5.90
CA TYR A 116 -7.25 -13.42 -5.60
C TYR A 116 -8.07 -14.31 -6.51
N ASP A 117 -7.78 -14.25 -7.81
CA ASP A 117 -8.49 -15.05 -8.82
C ASP A 117 -8.04 -16.51 -8.74
N ILE A 118 -9.00 -17.43 -8.92
CA ILE A 118 -8.74 -18.88 -8.89
C ILE A 118 -7.64 -19.30 -9.88
N ARG A 119 -7.51 -18.59 -11.00
CA ARG A 119 -6.46 -18.82 -12.00
C ARG A 119 -5.04 -18.65 -11.45
N PHE A 120 -4.88 -17.85 -10.39
CA PHE A 120 -3.59 -17.50 -9.79
C PHE A 120 -3.46 -17.99 -8.34
N ALA A 121 -4.51 -18.58 -7.77
CA ALA A 121 -4.54 -18.99 -6.36
C ALA A 121 -3.41 -19.95 -5.98
N SER A 122 -2.99 -20.82 -6.91
CA SER A 122 -1.87 -21.77 -6.71
C SER A 122 -0.50 -21.09 -6.56
N ASN A 123 -0.36 -19.83 -6.95
CA ASN A 123 0.91 -19.10 -6.85
C ASN A 123 1.19 -18.58 -5.43
N LYS A 124 0.17 -18.54 -4.55
CA LYS A 124 0.23 -17.91 -3.23
C LYS A 124 1.45 -18.34 -2.42
N ASP A 125 1.61 -19.64 -2.22
CA ASP A 125 2.65 -20.15 -1.30
C ASP A 125 4.07 -19.82 -1.82
N LYS A 126 4.28 -19.95 -3.13
CA LYS A 126 5.55 -19.57 -3.77
C LYS A 126 5.79 -18.06 -3.63
N GLN A 127 4.82 -17.22 -3.97
CA GLN A 127 4.95 -15.76 -3.91
C GLN A 127 5.25 -15.27 -2.49
N ILE A 128 4.55 -15.81 -1.49
CA ILE A 128 4.79 -15.43 -0.09
C ILE A 128 6.19 -15.87 0.37
N LYS A 129 6.63 -17.07 -0.03
CA LYS A 129 8.01 -17.54 0.24
C LYS A 129 9.04 -16.61 -0.41
N ASP A 130 8.89 -16.32 -1.70
CA ASP A 130 9.81 -15.45 -2.45
C ASP A 130 9.87 -14.04 -1.83
N PHE A 131 8.73 -13.53 -1.35
CA PHE A 131 8.67 -12.25 -0.64
C PHE A 131 9.49 -12.27 0.65
N TYR A 132 9.36 -13.31 1.49
CA TYR A 132 10.14 -13.42 2.73
C TYR A 132 11.64 -13.57 2.44
N GLU A 133 12.03 -14.40 1.48
CA GLU A 133 13.44 -14.55 1.06
C GLU A 133 14.00 -13.21 0.56
N PHE A 134 13.19 -12.44 -0.16
CA PHE A 134 13.59 -11.13 -0.64
C PHE A 134 13.82 -10.13 0.51
N ILE A 135 12.87 -9.98 1.44
CA ILE A 135 13.03 -9.02 2.55
C ILE A 135 14.16 -9.39 3.50
N ASP A 136 14.45 -10.69 3.68
CA ASP A 136 15.58 -11.17 4.47
C ASP A 136 16.94 -10.80 3.83
N SER A 137 16.97 -10.64 2.50
CA SER A 137 18.17 -10.23 1.76
C SER A 137 18.41 -8.72 1.73
N ILE A 138 17.43 -7.92 2.13
CA ILE A 138 17.51 -6.45 2.05
C ILE A 138 18.35 -5.87 3.20
N ASP A 139 19.40 -5.16 2.85
CA ASP A 139 20.13 -4.27 3.75
C ASP A 139 19.89 -2.80 3.36
N SER A 140 18.70 -2.29 3.69
CA SER A 140 18.33 -0.89 3.44
C SER A 140 18.33 -0.08 4.72
N LYS A 141 18.91 1.14 4.63
CA LYS A 141 18.87 2.12 5.72
C LYS A 141 17.63 3.02 5.64
N ASN A 142 17.12 3.24 4.45
CA ASN A 142 15.91 3.99 4.21
C ASN A 142 14.70 3.06 4.10
N ASN A 143 13.58 3.59 3.65
CA ASN A 143 12.34 2.84 3.52
C ASN A 143 12.27 2.10 2.18
N ILE A 144 11.52 1.00 2.17
CA ILE A 144 11.18 0.26 0.95
C ILE A 144 9.67 0.22 0.81
N VAL A 145 9.18 0.51 -0.39
CA VAL A 145 7.76 0.55 -0.71
C VAL A 145 7.36 -0.66 -1.55
N PHE A 146 6.26 -1.30 -1.18
CA PHE A 146 5.62 -2.41 -1.89
C PHE A 146 4.20 -2.01 -2.28
N VAL A 147 3.95 -1.76 -3.56
CA VAL A 147 2.61 -1.48 -4.09
C VAL A 147 1.98 -2.78 -4.57
N THR A 148 0.93 -3.23 -3.90
CA THR A 148 0.38 -4.57 -4.11
C THR A 148 -1.15 -4.63 -3.88
N HIS A 149 -1.67 -5.80 -3.59
CA HIS A 149 -3.09 -6.14 -3.46
C HIS A 149 -3.44 -6.48 -2.01
N TYR A 150 -4.71 -6.26 -1.63
CA TYR A 150 -5.17 -6.57 -0.28
C TYR A 150 -4.96 -8.04 0.12
N VAL A 151 -5.03 -8.98 -0.84
CA VAL A 151 -4.81 -10.41 -0.57
C VAL A 151 -3.36 -10.71 -0.22
N VAL A 152 -2.40 -10.01 -0.82
CA VAL A 152 -0.96 -10.13 -0.52
C VAL A 152 -0.66 -9.52 0.84
N ILE A 153 -1.14 -8.29 1.08
CA ILE A 153 -0.98 -7.63 2.39
C ILE A 153 -1.62 -8.48 3.51
N GLY A 154 -2.83 -9.00 3.26
CA GLY A 154 -3.52 -9.88 4.21
C GLY A 154 -2.77 -11.17 4.50
N ALA A 155 -2.11 -11.76 3.49
CA ALA A 155 -1.30 -12.98 3.69
C ALA A 155 -0.01 -12.72 4.46
N ILE A 156 0.61 -11.55 4.30
CA ILE A 156 1.87 -11.17 4.96
C ILE A 156 1.63 -10.62 6.37
N LEU A 157 0.68 -9.69 6.52
CA LEU A 157 0.47 -8.91 7.75
C LEU A 157 -0.76 -9.35 8.56
N ASN A 158 -1.57 -10.26 8.03
CA ASN A 158 -2.84 -10.72 8.64
C ASN A 158 -3.83 -9.59 8.96
N ILE A 159 -3.93 -8.60 8.08
CA ILE A 159 -4.86 -7.45 8.19
C ILE A 159 -5.63 -7.23 6.88
N GLY A 160 -6.78 -6.56 6.97
CA GLY A 160 -7.48 -5.99 5.83
C GLY A 160 -7.00 -4.58 5.54
N THR A 161 -7.01 -4.17 4.27
CA THR A 161 -6.62 -2.82 3.86
C THR A 161 -7.62 -2.19 2.90
N SER A 162 -7.83 -0.88 3.03
CA SER A 162 -8.59 -0.05 2.09
C SER A 162 -7.77 0.28 0.83
N SER A 163 -8.42 0.72 -0.26
CA SER A 163 -7.70 1.17 -1.46
C SER A 163 -6.80 2.36 -1.13
N GLY A 164 -5.55 2.31 -1.55
CA GLY A 164 -4.56 3.36 -1.33
C GLY A 164 -4.06 3.48 0.12
N GLU A 165 -4.50 2.61 1.03
CA GLU A 165 -4.00 2.61 2.41
C GLU A 165 -2.51 2.29 2.44
N ILE A 166 -1.76 3.07 3.22
CA ILE A 166 -0.34 2.92 3.48
C ILE A 166 -0.17 2.24 4.83
N VAL A 167 0.33 1.02 4.86
CA VAL A 167 0.65 0.30 6.11
C VAL A 167 2.16 0.31 6.30
N VAL A 168 2.61 0.73 7.48
CA VAL A 168 4.02 0.86 7.82
C VAL A 168 4.40 -0.19 8.86
N THR A 169 5.47 -0.94 8.58
CA THR A 169 6.01 -1.95 9.49
C THR A 169 7.50 -1.72 9.75
N ASP A 170 8.02 -2.31 10.82
CA ASP A 170 9.45 -2.50 10.97
C ASP A 170 9.95 -3.64 10.05
N LYS A 171 11.26 -3.94 10.10
CA LYS A 171 11.90 -5.02 9.31
C LYS A 171 11.39 -6.43 9.69
N ASN A 172 10.83 -6.60 10.88
CA ASN A 172 10.26 -7.86 11.36
C ASN A 172 8.75 -7.97 11.07
N LEU A 173 8.20 -7.08 10.23
CA LEU A 173 6.79 -7.00 9.86
C LEU A 173 5.85 -6.65 11.04
N ASN A 174 6.36 -6.13 12.16
CA ASN A 174 5.52 -5.58 13.21
C ASN A 174 4.91 -4.26 12.74
N ILE A 175 3.58 -4.18 12.75
CA ILE A 175 2.85 -2.99 12.28
C ILE A 175 3.07 -1.82 13.24
N ILE A 176 3.56 -0.71 12.70
CA ILE A 176 3.75 0.57 13.41
C ILE A 176 2.46 1.40 13.34
N GLY A 177 1.80 1.37 12.18
CA GLY A 177 0.52 2.03 11.96
C GLY A 177 0.16 2.10 10.47
N SER A 178 -0.94 2.78 10.15
CA SER A 178 -1.36 3.00 8.77
C SER A 178 -1.86 4.44 8.55
N ILE A 179 -1.87 4.85 7.28
CA ILE A 179 -2.40 6.15 6.82
C ILE A 179 -3.47 5.86 5.78
N ASP A 180 -4.69 6.30 6.04
CA ASP A 180 -5.78 6.31 5.06
C ASP A 180 -5.60 7.51 4.12
N THR A 181 -5.79 7.26 2.82
CA THR A 181 -5.59 8.26 1.78
C THR A 181 -6.86 8.60 0.99
N LEU A 182 -8.01 8.00 1.30
CA LEU A 182 -9.30 8.36 0.72
C LEU A 182 -9.87 9.64 1.31
#